data_0fc3738719f46821b85c44df48db95b2
#
_entry.id   0fc3738719f46821b85c44df48db95b2
#
_cell.length_a   1.000
_cell.length_b   1.000
_cell.length_c   1.000
_cell.angle_alpha   90.00
_cell.angle_beta   90.00
_cell.angle_gamma   90.00
#
_symmetry.space_group_name_H-M   'P 1'
#
loop_
_entity.id
_entity.type
_entity.pdbx_description
1 polymer ?
#
loop_
_entity_poly.entity_id
_entity_poly.type
_entity_poly.pdbx_seq_one_letter_code
_entity_poly.pdbx_strand_id
1 'polypeptide(L)'
;FNLMVAMNDYETYAHEVIAAGADFIVSGAGLPVDLPAYTADSDIAIAPIVSTQKSARVILKFWDKKYKRTADFIVIEGPMAGGHLGFHKEQLEEFTPDIYGEEVKKIITVVQKYEEKYEKKIPVILAGGIYDHADYERAFSLGADGVQIATRFVTTEECDADEHYKQTYIQAEKEDIVIVKSPVGMPGRALRNEFIKGLENARKPITKCYNCLEKCDPRSVPYCITKALIDAVRGDIKNGLIFCGENVDRIHEMTTVHDLMQELCY
;
A
#
# COMPACT_ATOMS: atom_id res chain seq x y z
N PHE A 1 -1.18 -7.61 -10.16
CA PHE A 1 -0.71 -6.20 -10.26
C PHE A 1 -1.40 -5.32 -9.22
N ASN A 2 -0.66 -4.29 -8.74
CA ASN A 2 -1.21 -3.26 -7.85
C ASN A 2 -1.26 -1.92 -8.62
N LEU A 3 -2.46 -1.34 -8.76
CA LEU A 3 -2.68 -0.09 -9.48
C LEU A 3 -3.18 1.01 -8.53
N MET A 4 -2.58 2.19 -8.59
CA MET A 4 -3.04 3.35 -7.83
C MET A 4 -4.11 4.11 -8.62
N VAL A 5 -5.29 4.32 -8.00
CA VAL A 5 -6.39 5.13 -8.58
C VAL A 5 -5.94 6.55 -8.95
N ALA A 6 -4.98 7.10 -8.20
CA ALA A 6 -4.46 8.45 -8.41
C ALA A 6 -3.57 8.60 -9.67
N MET A 7 -3.26 7.53 -10.38
CA MET A 7 -2.43 7.59 -11.60
C MET A 7 -3.21 8.19 -12.77
N ASN A 8 -2.51 8.94 -13.61
CA ASN A 8 -3.01 9.22 -14.95
C ASN A 8 -3.18 7.89 -15.72
N ASP A 9 -4.11 7.87 -16.66
CA ASP A 9 -4.34 6.72 -17.54
C ASP A 9 -4.66 5.40 -16.79
N TYR A 10 -5.27 5.50 -15.58
CA TYR A 10 -5.62 4.35 -14.75
C TYR A 10 -6.41 3.27 -15.50
N GLU A 11 -7.39 3.67 -16.33
CA GLU A 11 -8.16 2.78 -17.20
C GLU A 11 -7.26 2.04 -18.19
N THR A 12 -6.35 2.77 -18.86
CA THR A 12 -5.39 2.18 -19.81
C THR A 12 -4.51 1.13 -19.12
N TYR A 13 -4.00 1.45 -17.92
CA TYR A 13 -3.22 0.46 -17.16
C TYR A 13 -4.03 -0.76 -16.74
N ALA A 14 -5.30 -0.61 -16.40
CA ALA A 14 -6.17 -1.76 -16.10
C ALA A 14 -6.30 -2.68 -17.34
N HIS A 15 -6.52 -2.10 -18.52
CA HIS A 15 -6.60 -2.87 -19.78
C HIS A 15 -5.25 -3.52 -20.15
N GLU A 16 -4.12 -2.84 -19.97
CA GLU A 16 -2.79 -3.41 -20.22
C GLU A 16 -2.48 -4.59 -19.28
N VAL A 17 -2.89 -4.51 -18.03
CA VAL A 17 -2.74 -5.59 -17.04
C VAL A 17 -3.57 -6.81 -17.45
N ILE A 18 -4.80 -6.61 -17.94
CA ILE A 18 -5.65 -7.68 -18.49
C ILE A 18 -4.98 -8.30 -19.73
N ALA A 19 -4.51 -7.47 -20.67
CA ALA A 19 -3.86 -7.93 -21.88
C ALA A 19 -2.55 -8.70 -21.60
N ALA A 20 -1.86 -8.37 -20.50
CA ALA A 20 -0.68 -9.09 -20.03
C ALA A 20 -1.00 -10.45 -19.37
N GLY A 21 -2.28 -10.82 -19.24
CA GLY A 21 -2.70 -12.11 -18.67
C GLY A 21 -2.54 -12.19 -17.15
N ALA A 22 -2.68 -11.08 -16.43
CA ALA A 22 -2.63 -11.08 -14.98
C ALA A 22 -3.85 -11.79 -14.38
N ASP A 23 -3.65 -12.46 -13.23
CA ASP A 23 -4.72 -13.16 -12.52
C ASP A 23 -5.62 -12.20 -11.73
N PHE A 24 -5.04 -11.10 -11.22
CA PHE A 24 -5.80 -10.14 -10.42
C PHE A 24 -5.22 -8.72 -10.44
N ILE A 25 -6.08 -7.75 -10.16
CA ILE A 25 -5.74 -6.35 -9.90
C ILE A 25 -6.10 -6.00 -8.45
N VAL A 26 -5.10 -5.58 -7.66
CA VAL A 26 -5.31 -4.89 -6.39
C VAL A 26 -5.27 -3.39 -6.65
N SER A 27 -6.20 -2.63 -6.09
CA SER A 27 -6.25 -1.19 -6.36
C SER A 27 -6.52 -0.34 -5.13
N GLY A 28 -5.69 0.69 -4.95
CA GLY A 28 -5.71 1.60 -3.82
C GLY A 28 -5.24 3.01 -4.17
N ALA A 29 -4.75 3.77 -3.19
CA ALA A 29 -4.47 5.20 -3.30
C ALA A 29 -5.68 5.99 -3.82
N GLY A 30 -6.84 5.73 -3.24
CA GLY A 30 -8.17 6.14 -3.59
C GLY A 30 -9.12 4.95 -3.66
N LEU A 31 -10.44 5.19 -3.75
CA LEU A 31 -11.40 4.11 -3.94
C LEU A 31 -11.55 3.80 -5.45
N PRO A 32 -11.30 2.56 -5.88
CA PRO A 32 -11.33 2.17 -7.31
C PRO A 32 -12.77 1.98 -7.81
N VAL A 33 -13.55 3.08 -7.80
CA VAL A 33 -15.00 3.05 -8.05
C VAL A 33 -15.35 2.49 -9.43
N ASP A 34 -14.54 2.76 -10.44
CA ASP A 34 -14.82 2.36 -11.83
C ASP A 34 -14.06 1.11 -12.30
N LEU A 35 -13.23 0.49 -11.44
CA LEU A 35 -12.48 -0.72 -11.78
C LEU A 35 -13.37 -1.86 -12.32
N PRO A 36 -14.59 -2.13 -11.77
CA PRO A 36 -15.47 -3.14 -12.37
C PRO A 36 -15.91 -2.86 -13.80
N ALA A 37 -15.99 -1.57 -14.20
CA ALA A 37 -16.27 -1.23 -15.60
C ALA A 37 -15.12 -1.55 -16.53
N TYR A 38 -13.89 -1.23 -16.11
CA TYR A 38 -12.67 -1.48 -16.91
C TYR A 38 -12.33 -2.96 -17.03
N THR A 39 -12.89 -3.80 -16.18
CA THR A 39 -12.67 -5.25 -16.16
C THR A 39 -13.90 -6.07 -16.56
N ALA A 40 -14.95 -5.43 -17.12
CA ALA A 40 -16.25 -6.07 -17.37
C ALA A 40 -16.17 -7.23 -18.38
N ASP A 41 -15.30 -7.13 -19.37
CA ASP A 41 -15.11 -8.10 -20.44
C ASP A 41 -13.99 -9.11 -20.18
N SER A 42 -13.61 -9.31 -18.90
CA SER A 42 -12.54 -10.22 -18.50
C SER A 42 -12.88 -10.98 -17.22
N ASP A 43 -12.23 -12.11 -17.02
CA ASP A 43 -12.34 -12.94 -15.82
C ASP A 43 -11.32 -12.53 -14.72
N ILE A 44 -10.60 -11.43 -14.92
CA ILE A 44 -9.60 -10.97 -13.96
C ILE A 44 -10.23 -10.67 -12.59
N ALA A 45 -9.63 -11.17 -11.54
CA ALA A 45 -10.09 -10.90 -10.18
C ALA A 45 -9.74 -9.45 -9.78
N ILE A 46 -10.63 -8.78 -9.05
CA ILE A 46 -10.43 -7.40 -8.61
C ILE A 46 -10.58 -7.24 -7.11
N ALA A 47 -9.64 -6.52 -6.50
CA ALA A 47 -9.61 -6.27 -5.07
C ALA A 47 -9.38 -4.79 -4.75
N PRO A 48 -10.26 -4.14 -4.00
CA PRO A 48 -10.01 -2.81 -3.48
C PRO A 48 -9.12 -2.88 -2.23
N ILE A 49 -8.25 -1.88 -2.04
CA ILE A 49 -7.59 -1.62 -0.77
C ILE A 49 -8.51 -0.71 0.05
N VAL A 50 -8.77 -1.10 1.28
CA VAL A 50 -9.58 -0.34 2.23
C VAL A 50 -8.84 -0.22 3.57
N SER A 51 -9.05 0.88 4.30
CA SER A 51 -8.39 1.11 5.59
C SER A 51 -9.38 1.23 6.75
N THR A 52 -10.66 1.46 6.47
CA THR A 52 -11.70 1.64 7.48
C THR A 52 -13.00 0.95 7.09
N GLN A 53 -13.86 0.67 8.08
CA GLN A 53 -15.21 0.17 7.83
C GLN A 53 -15.99 1.08 6.86
N LYS A 54 -15.78 2.40 6.97
CA LYS A 54 -16.43 3.38 6.09
C LYS A 54 -16.01 3.18 4.63
N SER A 55 -14.71 3.06 4.36
CA SER A 55 -14.21 2.85 2.99
C SER A 55 -14.69 1.52 2.41
N ALA A 56 -14.67 0.43 3.19
CA ALA A 56 -15.20 -0.87 2.79
C ALA A 56 -16.70 -0.80 2.43
N ARG A 57 -17.51 -0.17 3.28
CA ARG A 57 -18.96 0.02 3.01
C ARG A 57 -19.19 0.84 1.75
N VAL A 58 -18.42 1.90 1.53
CA VAL A 58 -18.60 2.79 0.39
C VAL A 58 -18.30 2.06 -0.90
N ILE A 59 -17.14 1.40 -0.99
CA ILE A 59 -16.71 0.76 -2.24
C ILE A 59 -17.58 -0.45 -2.60
N LEU A 60 -17.86 -1.34 -1.66
CA LEU A 60 -18.68 -2.52 -1.90
C LEU A 60 -20.13 -2.14 -2.27
N LYS A 61 -20.70 -1.15 -1.56
CA LYS A 61 -22.03 -0.64 -1.90
C LYS A 61 -22.07 0.00 -3.29
N PHE A 62 -21.01 0.71 -3.67
CA PHE A 62 -20.95 1.36 -4.98
C PHE A 62 -20.86 0.32 -6.10
N TRP A 63 -19.97 -0.66 -5.99
CA TRP A 63 -19.83 -1.74 -6.96
C TRP A 63 -21.11 -2.56 -7.09
N ASP A 64 -21.73 -2.93 -5.97
CA ASP A 64 -23.01 -3.62 -5.94
C ASP A 64 -24.14 -2.86 -6.66
N LYS A 65 -24.28 -1.57 -6.33
CA LYS A 65 -25.38 -0.77 -6.91
C LYS A 65 -25.20 -0.48 -8.39
N LYS A 66 -23.98 -0.07 -8.79
CA LYS A 66 -23.69 0.39 -10.15
C LYS A 66 -23.41 -0.76 -11.11
N TYR A 67 -22.65 -1.74 -10.67
CA TYR A 67 -22.12 -2.79 -11.56
C TYR A 67 -22.68 -4.18 -11.28
N LYS A 68 -23.49 -4.35 -10.21
CA LYS A 68 -23.98 -5.68 -9.79
C LYS A 68 -22.86 -6.68 -9.57
N ARG A 69 -21.71 -6.20 -9.08
CA ARG A 69 -20.49 -6.96 -8.80
C ARG A 69 -20.00 -6.66 -7.38
N THR A 70 -19.33 -7.64 -6.77
CA THR A 70 -18.57 -7.47 -5.52
C THR A 70 -17.09 -7.70 -5.75
N ALA A 71 -16.26 -7.47 -4.74
CA ALA A 71 -14.83 -7.77 -4.76
C ALA A 71 -14.60 -9.30 -4.83
N ASP A 72 -13.50 -9.69 -5.46
CA ASP A 72 -13.05 -11.09 -5.48
C ASP A 72 -12.27 -11.43 -4.20
N PHE A 73 -11.55 -10.46 -3.67
CA PHE A 73 -10.98 -10.43 -2.30
C PHE A 73 -10.81 -8.97 -1.87
N ILE A 74 -10.43 -8.72 -0.63
CA ILE A 74 -10.19 -7.36 -0.11
C ILE A 74 -8.83 -7.32 0.58
N VAL A 75 -8.09 -6.21 0.34
CA VAL A 75 -6.91 -5.89 1.12
C VAL A 75 -7.28 -4.83 2.17
N ILE A 76 -7.09 -5.15 3.44
CA ILE A 76 -7.22 -4.20 4.56
C ILE A 76 -5.83 -3.67 4.87
N GLU A 77 -5.59 -2.40 4.55
CA GLU A 77 -4.33 -1.74 4.84
C GLU A 77 -4.41 -0.96 6.14
N GLY A 78 -3.65 -1.43 7.14
CA GLY A 78 -3.62 -0.87 8.49
C GLY A 78 -2.75 0.39 8.64
N PRO A 79 -2.85 1.09 9.80
CA PRO A 79 -2.13 2.32 10.07
C PRO A 79 -0.61 2.14 10.15
N MET A 80 -0.12 0.91 10.34
CA MET A 80 1.31 0.57 10.37
C MET A 80 1.90 0.26 8.99
N ALA A 81 1.12 0.40 7.91
CA ALA A 81 1.60 0.20 6.54
C ALA A 81 2.67 1.23 6.14
N GLY A 82 3.41 0.90 5.09
CA GLY A 82 4.38 1.78 4.45
C GLY A 82 3.78 2.51 3.24
N GLY A 83 4.46 3.53 2.76
CA GLY A 83 3.99 4.29 1.62
C GLY A 83 2.75 5.14 1.93
N HIS A 84 1.86 5.26 0.97
CA HIS A 84 0.66 6.07 1.12
C HIS A 84 -0.35 5.41 2.06
N LEU A 85 -0.84 6.18 3.02
CA LEU A 85 -1.74 5.69 4.07
C LEU A 85 -3.17 6.17 3.81
N GLY A 86 -4.13 5.25 3.87
CA GLY A 86 -5.56 5.51 3.71
C GLY A 86 -6.24 6.17 4.92
N PHE A 87 -5.49 6.93 5.72
CA PHE A 87 -5.90 7.56 6.96
C PHE A 87 -5.63 9.06 6.92
N HIS A 88 -6.36 9.85 7.71
CA HIS A 88 -5.94 11.20 8.08
C HIS A 88 -4.85 11.12 9.16
N LYS A 89 -4.03 12.17 9.29
CA LYS A 89 -2.91 12.18 10.24
C LYS A 89 -3.37 11.91 11.68
N GLU A 90 -4.48 12.51 12.08
CA GLU A 90 -5.08 12.37 13.41
C GLU A 90 -5.48 10.91 13.69
N GLN A 91 -6.00 10.20 12.69
CA GLN A 91 -6.38 8.79 12.82
C GLN A 91 -5.17 7.86 13.01
N LEU A 92 -4.00 8.23 12.48
CA LEU A 92 -2.77 7.46 12.69
C LEU A 92 -2.31 7.48 14.14
N GLU A 93 -2.61 8.56 14.87
CA GLU A 93 -2.31 8.70 16.31
C GLU A 93 -3.34 7.95 17.17
N GLU A 94 -4.58 7.83 16.70
CA GLU A 94 -5.68 7.16 17.42
C GLU A 94 -5.65 5.63 17.25
N PHE A 95 -5.28 5.13 16.08
CA PHE A 95 -5.29 3.70 15.76
C PHE A 95 -4.05 2.98 16.29
N THR A 96 -4.04 2.67 17.59
CA THR A 96 -3.11 1.67 18.12
C THR A 96 -3.40 0.28 17.52
N PRO A 97 -2.47 -0.69 17.57
CA PRO A 97 -2.70 -2.04 17.04
C PRO A 97 -3.97 -2.72 17.58
N ASP A 98 -4.31 -2.51 18.86
CA ASP A 98 -5.50 -3.12 19.48
C ASP A 98 -6.79 -2.44 19.02
N ILE A 99 -6.80 -1.10 18.99
CA ILE A 99 -7.95 -0.34 18.49
C ILE A 99 -8.21 -0.66 17.02
N TYR A 100 -7.16 -0.79 16.22
CA TYR A 100 -7.30 -1.13 14.81
C TYR A 100 -7.77 -2.58 14.59
N GLY A 101 -7.42 -3.50 15.49
CA GLY A 101 -7.97 -4.86 15.45
C GLY A 101 -9.50 -4.90 15.51
N GLU A 102 -10.13 -4.02 16.29
CA GLU A 102 -11.60 -3.89 16.30
C GLU A 102 -12.13 -3.28 14.99
N GLU A 103 -11.41 -2.37 14.38
CA GLU A 103 -11.79 -1.83 13.06
C GLU A 103 -11.72 -2.90 11.96
N VAL A 104 -10.70 -3.76 11.98
CA VAL A 104 -10.56 -4.93 11.09
C VAL A 104 -11.79 -5.83 11.20
N LYS A 105 -12.22 -6.20 12.41
CA LYS A 105 -13.42 -7.02 12.64
C LYS A 105 -14.69 -6.37 12.08
N LYS A 106 -14.82 -5.05 12.19
CA LYS A 106 -15.94 -4.31 11.60
C LYS A 106 -15.90 -4.34 10.07
N ILE A 107 -14.72 -4.25 9.47
CA ILE A 107 -14.54 -4.39 8.01
C ILE A 107 -14.95 -5.79 7.57
N ILE A 108 -14.48 -6.83 8.24
CA ILE A 108 -14.85 -8.23 7.97
C ILE A 108 -16.38 -8.43 8.04
N THR A 109 -17.02 -7.85 9.06
CA THR A 109 -18.50 -7.89 9.17
C THR A 109 -19.19 -7.23 7.97
N VAL A 110 -18.60 -6.19 7.38
CA VAL A 110 -19.13 -5.59 6.14
C VAL A 110 -18.95 -6.54 4.97
N VAL A 111 -17.78 -7.18 4.84
CA VAL A 111 -17.46 -8.14 3.77
C VAL A 111 -18.43 -9.32 3.79
N GLN A 112 -18.66 -9.92 4.97
CA GLN A 112 -19.57 -11.07 5.15
C GLN A 112 -20.99 -10.82 4.59
N LYS A 113 -21.51 -9.61 4.68
CA LYS A 113 -22.81 -9.25 4.09
C LYS A 113 -22.84 -9.36 2.57
N TYR A 114 -21.70 -9.17 1.93
CA TYR A 114 -21.57 -9.31 0.47
C TYR A 114 -21.23 -10.75 0.09
N GLU A 115 -20.52 -11.50 0.94
CA GLU A 115 -20.36 -12.94 0.79
C GLU A 115 -21.75 -13.63 0.78
N GLU A 116 -22.60 -13.34 1.76
CA GLU A 116 -23.99 -13.84 1.84
C GLU A 116 -24.81 -13.41 0.61
N LYS A 117 -24.73 -12.13 0.24
CA LYS A 117 -25.52 -11.60 -0.88
C LYS A 117 -25.15 -12.20 -2.23
N TYR A 118 -23.87 -12.44 -2.46
CA TYR A 118 -23.33 -12.94 -3.74
C TYR A 118 -23.05 -14.46 -3.72
N GLU A 119 -23.36 -15.11 -2.60
CA GLU A 119 -23.10 -16.56 -2.38
C GLU A 119 -21.66 -16.95 -2.74
N LYS A 120 -20.70 -16.07 -2.38
CA LYS A 120 -19.30 -16.17 -2.75
C LYS A 120 -18.37 -15.80 -1.60
N LYS A 121 -17.35 -16.62 -1.32
CA LYS A 121 -16.28 -16.24 -0.38
C LYS A 121 -15.50 -15.04 -0.94
N ILE A 122 -15.27 -14.05 -0.09
CA ILE A 122 -14.45 -12.85 -0.37
C ILE A 122 -13.28 -12.86 0.62
N PRO A 123 -12.15 -13.46 0.27
CA PRO A 123 -10.99 -13.52 1.16
C PRO A 123 -10.54 -12.13 1.63
N VAL A 124 -10.13 -12.04 2.87
CA VAL A 124 -9.63 -10.82 3.50
C VAL A 124 -8.14 -10.94 3.71
N ILE A 125 -7.37 -10.04 3.11
CA ILE A 125 -5.92 -9.96 3.22
C ILE A 125 -5.56 -8.77 4.11
N LEU A 126 -4.84 -9.01 5.22
CA LEU A 126 -4.40 -7.93 6.12
C LEU A 126 -3.00 -7.46 5.74
N ALA A 127 -2.83 -6.14 5.63
CA ALA A 127 -1.57 -5.48 5.28
C ALA A 127 -1.19 -4.41 6.33
N GLY A 128 0.11 -4.21 6.50
CA GLY A 128 0.67 -3.21 7.41
C GLY A 128 0.90 -3.72 8.83
N GLY A 129 2.15 -3.59 9.29
CA GLY A 129 2.56 -4.00 10.62
C GLY A 129 2.93 -5.47 10.77
N ILE A 130 2.86 -6.27 9.71
CA ILE A 130 3.27 -7.68 9.74
C ILE A 130 4.80 -7.73 9.61
N TYR A 131 5.47 -8.22 10.63
CA TYR A 131 6.92 -8.32 10.67
C TYR A 131 7.41 -9.76 10.86
N ASP A 132 6.85 -10.50 11.82
CA ASP A 132 7.24 -11.85 12.20
C ASP A 132 6.04 -12.81 12.24
N HIS A 133 6.29 -14.05 12.65
CA HIS A 133 5.26 -15.07 12.79
C HIS A 133 4.15 -14.68 13.80
N ALA A 134 4.49 -13.98 14.87
CA ALA A 134 3.48 -13.55 15.84
C ALA A 134 2.50 -12.54 15.24
N ASP A 135 3.00 -11.60 14.42
CA ASP A 135 2.15 -10.66 13.68
C ASP A 135 1.30 -11.39 12.63
N TYR A 136 1.87 -12.42 11.97
CA TYR A 136 1.17 -13.30 11.03
C TYR A 136 0.00 -14.01 11.72
N GLU A 137 0.25 -14.73 12.82
CA GLU A 137 -0.78 -15.42 13.61
C GLU A 137 -1.85 -14.45 14.14
N ARG A 138 -1.43 -13.25 14.57
CA ARG A 138 -2.35 -12.20 14.97
C ARG A 138 -3.31 -11.81 13.84
N ALA A 139 -2.83 -11.67 12.61
CA ALA A 139 -3.68 -11.35 11.47
C ALA A 139 -4.78 -12.40 11.26
N PHE A 140 -4.42 -13.68 11.33
CA PHE A 140 -5.41 -14.78 11.24
C PHE A 140 -6.36 -14.81 12.43
N SER A 141 -5.89 -14.52 13.65
CA SER A 141 -6.74 -14.42 14.83
C SER A 141 -7.79 -13.30 14.74
N LEU A 142 -7.53 -12.26 13.95
CA LEU A 142 -8.49 -11.19 13.64
C LEU A 142 -9.50 -11.59 12.57
N GLY A 143 -9.31 -12.74 11.91
CA GLY A 143 -10.18 -13.27 10.86
C GLY A 143 -9.71 -12.98 9.43
N ALA A 144 -8.44 -12.63 9.22
CA ALA A 144 -7.86 -12.56 7.88
C ALA A 144 -7.68 -13.96 7.29
N ASP A 145 -7.78 -14.07 5.97
CA ASP A 145 -7.51 -15.29 5.20
C ASP A 145 -6.06 -15.30 4.66
N GLY A 146 -5.35 -14.19 4.77
CA GLY A 146 -3.96 -14.03 4.35
C GLY A 146 -3.37 -12.68 4.75
N VAL A 147 -2.09 -12.49 4.44
CA VAL A 147 -1.36 -11.24 4.72
C VAL A 147 -0.66 -10.69 3.47
N GLN A 148 -0.46 -9.37 3.45
CA GLN A 148 0.37 -8.69 2.44
C GLN A 148 1.52 -7.99 3.13
N ILE A 149 2.76 -8.29 2.71
CA ILE A 149 4.00 -7.79 3.31
C ILE A 149 4.88 -7.21 2.20
N ALA A 150 5.55 -6.09 2.47
CA ALA A 150 6.46 -5.46 1.53
C ALA A 150 7.83 -5.14 2.15
N THR A 151 7.87 -4.40 3.26
CA THR A 151 9.10 -3.82 3.83
C THR A 151 10.19 -4.87 4.10
N ARG A 152 9.84 -6.04 4.65
CA ARG A 152 10.78 -7.15 4.90
C ARG A 152 11.39 -7.70 3.61
N PHE A 153 10.63 -7.73 2.51
CA PHE A 153 11.12 -8.24 1.22
C PHE A 153 12.09 -7.29 0.50
N VAL A 154 12.16 -6.02 0.90
CA VAL A 154 13.18 -5.09 0.35
C VAL A 154 14.59 -5.52 0.73
N THR A 155 14.79 -6.09 1.92
CA THR A 155 16.09 -6.54 2.43
C THR A 155 16.36 -8.02 2.15
N THR A 156 15.83 -8.54 1.04
CA THR A 156 16.16 -9.88 0.56
C THR A 156 17.22 -9.83 -0.55
N GLU A 157 17.96 -10.92 -0.70
CA GLU A 157 18.94 -11.06 -1.78
C GLU A 157 18.30 -10.95 -3.15
N GLU A 158 17.07 -11.48 -3.29
CA GLU A 158 16.31 -11.50 -4.54
C GLU A 158 15.71 -10.14 -4.94
N CYS A 159 15.64 -9.18 -4.03
CA CYS A 159 15.21 -7.82 -4.35
C CYS A 159 16.25 -7.14 -5.25
N ASP A 160 15.83 -6.66 -6.42
CA ASP A 160 16.68 -6.05 -7.45
C ASP A 160 16.95 -4.56 -7.24
N ALA A 161 16.53 -3.98 -6.11
CA ALA A 161 16.89 -2.61 -5.73
C ALA A 161 18.39 -2.48 -5.44
N ASP A 162 18.94 -1.28 -5.65
CA ASP A 162 20.32 -0.97 -5.34
C ASP A 162 20.68 -1.27 -3.88
N GLU A 163 21.89 -1.73 -3.64
CA GLU A 163 22.36 -2.12 -2.31
C GLU A 163 22.29 -0.97 -1.30
N HIS A 164 22.56 0.29 -1.70
CA HIS A 164 22.42 1.44 -0.81
C HIS A 164 20.97 1.65 -0.35
N TYR A 165 20.00 1.34 -1.23
CA TYR A 165 18.58 1.38 -0.87
C TYR A 165 18.25 0.34 0.20
N LYS A 166 18.69 -0.92 0.04
CA LYS A 166 18.51 -2.00 1.01
C LYS A 166 19.17 -1.68 2.35
N GLN A 167 20.42 -1.19 2.32
CA GLN A 167 21.16 -0.81 3.51
C GLN A 167 20.49 0.31 4.31
N THR A 168 19.73 1.19 3.66
CA THR A 168 18.97 2.23 4.37
C THR A 168 17.88 1.64 5.28
N TYR A 169 17.29 0.50 4.89
CA TYR A 169 16.30 -0.19 5.73
C TYR A 169 16.98 -0.89 6.92
N ILE A 170 18.14 -1.52 6.70
CA ILE A 170 18.90 -2.22 7.76
C ILE A 170 19.43 -1.26 8.82
N GLN A 171 19.77 -0.04 8.40
CA GLN A 171 20.33 0.98 9.28
C GLN A 171 19.26 1.91 9.90
N ALA A 172 17.99 1.68 9.57
CA ALA A 172 16.90 2.53 10.05
C ALA A 172 16.69 2.36 11.56
N GLU A 173 16.58 3.47 12.26
CA GLU A 173 16.18 3.53 13.66
C GLU A 173 14.71 4.00 13.79
N LYS A 174 14.10 3.80 14.95
CA LYS A 174 12.71 4.17 15.19
C LYS A 174 12.44 5.67 14.95
N GLU A 175 13.40 6.51 15.30
CA GLU A 175 13.36 7.97 15.15
C GLU A 175 13.44 8.43 13.69
N ASP A 176 13.88 7.57 12.78
CA ASP A 176 13.93 7.85 11.35
C ASP A 176 12.56 7.67 10.67
N ILE A 177 11.62 7.00 11.31
CA ILE A 177 10.31 6.73 10.75
C ILE A 177 9.41 7.97 10.89
N VAL A 178 9.01 8.55 9.75
CA VAL A 178 8.22 9.78 9.72
C VAL A 178 7.01 9.70 8.80
N ILE A 179 6.00 10.50 9.11
CA ILE A 179 4.85 10.71 8.20
C ILE A 179 5.10 11.97 7.38
N VAL A 180 5.13 11.79 6.07
CA VAL A 180 5.38 12.85 5.09
C VAL A 180 4.13 13.20 4.30
N LYS A 181 4.06 14.44 3.79
CA LYS A 181 3.02 14.85 2.83
C LYS A 181 3.43 14.43 1.43
N SER A 182 2.64 13.57 0.82
CA SER A 182 2.89 13.12 -0.55
C SER A 182 2.20 14.01 -1.60
N PRO A 183 2.80 14.17 -2.81
CA PRO A 183 2.13 14.76 -3.97
C PRO A 183 0.82 14.09 -4.38
N VAL A 184 0.60 12.85 -3.98
CA VAL A 184 -0.68 12.13 -4.18
C VAL A 184 -1.82 12.75 -3.36
N GLY A 185 -1.50 13.57 -2.34
CA GLY A 185 -2.48 14.19 -1.45
C GLY A 185 -2.80 13.36 -0.20
N MET A 186 -2.14 12.22 -0.02
CA MET A 186 -2.26 11.35 1.15
C MET A 186 -1.03 11.47 2.03
N PRO A 187 -1.12 11.22 3.36
CA PRO A 187 0.07 11.03 4.17
C PRO A 187 0.82 9.76 3.72
N GLY A 188 2.14 9.76 3.88
CA GLY A 188 2.97 8.60 3.56
C GLY A 188 3.98 8.33 4.65
N ARG A 189 4.25 7.05 4.97
CA ARG A 189 5.30 6.69 5.92
C ARG A 189 6.61 6.42 5.18
N ALA A 190 7.66 7.10 5.62
CA ALA A 190 8.97 7.08 4.98
C ALA A 190 10.12 7.19 5.99
N LEU A 191 11.33 6.89 5.56
CA LEU A 191 12.56 7.15 6.32
C LEU A 191 13.00 8.61 6.17
N ARG A 192 13.36 9.23 7.28
CA ARG A 192 13.83 10.62 7.39
C ARG A 192 15.30 10.74 6.96
N ASN A 193 15.55 10.68 5.66
CA ASN A 193 16.84 10.87 5.03
C ASN A 193 17.11 12.34 4.68
N GLU A 194 18.23 12.62 3.98
CA GLU A 194 18.56 13.98 3.53
C GLU A 194 17.52 14.58 2.59
N PHE A 195 16.85 13.76 1.78
CA PHE A 195 15.76 14.19 0.91
C PHE A 195 14.62 14.81 1.72
N ILE A 196 14.14 14.10 2.75
CA ILE A 196 13.03 14.56 3.60
C ILE A 196 13.44 15.79 4.42
N LYS A 197 14.66 15.79 5.02
CA LYS A 197 15.21 16.96 5.73
C LYS A 197 15.26 18.20 4.84
N GLY A 198 15.62 18.02 3.57
CA GLY A 198 15.65 19.10 2.59
C GLY A 198 14.26 19.70 2.28
N LEU A 199 13.20 18.88 2.33
CA LEU A 199 11.82 19.32 2.10
C LEU A 199 11.23 20.14 3.26
N GLU A 200 11.76 20.01 4.47
CA GLU A 200 11.34 20.80 5.63
C GLU A 200 11.64 22.30 5.41
N ASN A 201 12.65 22.63 4.62
CA ASN A 201 13.12 24.00 4.39
C ASN A 201 12.70 24.58 3.04
N ALA A 202 12.51 23.74 2.00
CA ALA A 202 12.18 24.21 0.66
C ALA A 202 11.63 23.07 -0.20
N ARG A 203 10.73 23.41 -1.14
CA ARG A 203 10.32 22.46 -2.18
C ARG A 203 11.47 22.20 -3.16
N LYS A 204 11.56 20.98 -3.67
CA LYS A 204 12.54 20.63 -4.71
C LYS A 204 12.00 21.01 -6.10
N PRO A 205 12.78 21.75 -6.92
CA PRO A 205 12.37 22.10 -8.27
C PRO A 205 12.09 20.86 -9.11
N ILE A 206 10.98 20.91 -9.86
CA ILE A 206 10.63 19.85 -10.81
C ILE A 206 11.09 20.26 -12.19
N THR A 207 12.19 19.67 -12.65
CA THR A 207 12.78 19.95 -13.98
C THR A 207 12.18 19.10 -15.09
N LYS A 208 11.60 17.94 -14.74
CA LYS A 208 10.92 17.03 -15.67
C LYS A 208 9.64 16.50 -15.02
N CYS A 209 8.51 16.66 -15.69
CA CYS A 209 7.25 16.05 -15.30
C CYS A 209 7.08 14.70 -16.01
N TYR A 210 6.70 13.67 -15.25
CA TYR A 210 6.44 12.31 -15.77
C TYR A 210 4.96 12.08 -16.09
N ASN A 211 4.10 13.08 -15.85
CA ASN A 211 2.64 12.97 -16.05
C ASN A 211 2.02 11.75 -15.34
N CYS A 212 2.52 11.41 -14.15
CA CYS A 212 2.20 10.16 -13.46
C CYS A 212 0.92 10.20 -12.62
N LEU A 213 0.46 11.38 -12.19
CA LEU A 213 -0.68 11.55 -11.30
C LEU A 213 -1.70 12.53 -11.90
N GLU A 214 -2.98 12.15 -11.85
CA GLU A 214 -4.09 12.95 -12.41
C GLU A 214 -4.21 14.35 -11.81
N LYS A 215 -4.02 14.48 -10.48
CA LYS A 215 -4.22 15.74 -9.75
C LYS A 215 -2.92 16.43 -9.36
N CYS A 216 -1.79 16.10 -9.98
CA CYS A 216 -0.51 16.70 -9.68
C CYS A 216 -0.30 18.01 -10.48
N ASP A 217 -0.11 19.12 -9.77
CA ASP A 217 0.41 20.35 -10.40
C ASP A 217 1.90 20.49 -10.04
N PRO A 218 2.82 20.31 -11.01
CA PRO A 218 4.26 20.43 -10.78
C PRO A 218 4.71 21.78 -10.20
N ARG A 219 3.86 22.83 -10.32
CA ARG A 219 4.15 24.17 -9.78
C ARG A 219 3.85 24.29 -8.30
N SER A 220 3.00 23.42 -7.73
CA SER A 220 2.51 23.52 -6.36
C SER A 220 2.99 22.40 -5.44
N VAL A 221 3.24 21.18 -5.97
CA VAL A 221 3.68 20.04 -5.17
C VAL A 221 5.11 20.20 -4.64
N PRO A 222 5.44 19.59 -3.48
CA PRO A 222 6.75 19.78 -2.85
C PRO A 222 7.91 19.13 -3.63
N TYR A 223 7.64 18.08 -4.41
CA TYR A 223 8.62 17.34 -5.22
C TYR A 223 7.92 16.46 -6.26
N CYS A 224 8.69 15.95 -7.23
CA CYS A 224 8.20 14.93 -8.17
C CYS A 224 8.32 13.54 -7.53
N ILE A 225 7.20 12.89 -7.23
CA ILE A 225 7.21 11.59 -6.55
C ILE A 225 7.84 10.50 -7.39
N THR A 226 7.54 10.42 -8.69
CA THR A 226 8.12 9.41 -9.58
C THR A 226 9.64 9.52 -9.64
N LYS A 227 10.17 10.75 -9.75
CA LYS A 227 11.63 10.93 -9.73
C LYS A 227 12.23 10.50 -8.39
N ALA A 228 11.62 10.91 -7.28
CA ALA A 228 12.14 10.59 -5.95
C ALA A 228 12.14 9.07 -5.66
N LEU A 229 11.14 8.34 -6.14
CA LEU A 229 11.10 6.87 -6.02
C LEU A 229 12.12 6.19 -6.92
N ILE A 230 12.31 6.68 -8.15
CA ILE A 230 13.33 6.16 -9.07
C ILE A 230 14.74 6.41 -8.52
N ASP A 231 15.02 7.61 -8.01
CA ASP A 231 16.32 7.96 -7.42
C ASP A 231 16.63 7.02 -6.24
N ALA A 232 15.65 6.80 -5.35
CA ALA A 232 15.79 5.92 -4.19
C ALA A 232 16.19 4.49 -4.61
N VAL A 233 15.38 3.85 -5.45
CA VAL A 233 15.58 2.45 -5.83
C VAL A 233 16.87 2.23 -6.63
N ARG A 234 17.42 3.29 -7.25
CA ARG A 234 18.71 3.30 -7.95
C ARG A 234 19.90 3.64 -7.06
N GLY A 235 19.70 3.76 -5.75
CA GLY A 235 20.76 4.01 -4.78
C GLY A 235 21.09 5.48 -4.51
N ASP A 236 20.43 6.44 -5.19
CA ASP A 236 20.55 7.86 -4.83
C ASP A 236 19.64 8.19 -3.63
N ILE A 237 19.97 7.62 -2.49
CA ILE A 237 19.22 7.75 -1.24
C ILE A 237 19.17 9.19 -0.70
N LYS A 238 20.10 10.06 -1.13
CA LYS A 238 20.12 11.48 -0.73
C LYS A 238 19.06 12.32 -1.44
N ASN A 239 18.67 11.92 -2.64
CA ASN A 239 17.64 12.57 -3.45
C ASN A 239 16.36 11.75 -3.57
N GLY A 240 16.34 10.55 -3.05
CA GLY A 240 15.25 9.59 -3.14
C GLY A 240 14.30 9.62 -1.95
N LEU A 241 13.02 9.33 -2.22
CA LEU A 241 12.01 9.07 -1.20
C LEU A 241 11.99 7.57 -0.89
N ILE A 242 12.21 7.23 0.36
CA ILE A 242 12.27 5.84 0.82
C ILE A 242 11.03 5.56 1.69
N PHE A 243 10.01 4.93 1.11
CA PHE A 243 8.83 4.50 1.85
C PHE A 243 9.13 3.23 2.65
N CYS A 244 8.60 3.14 3.86
CA CYS A 244 8.77 1.97 4.73
C CYS A 244 7.56 1.75 5.61
N GLY A 245 7.36 0.52 6.12
CA GLY A 245 6.41 0.22 7.18
C GLY A 245 6.88 0.67 8.55
N GLU A 246 5.97 0.66 9.53
CA GLU A 246 6.23 1.10 10.91
C GLU A 246 7.32 0.27 11.61
N ASN A 247 7.51 -1.00 11.23
CA ASN A 247 8.42 -1.96 11.86
C ASN A 247 9.77 -2.07 11.12
N VAL A 248 10.14 -1.09 10.29
CA VAL A 248 11.40 -1.15 9.53
C VAL A 248 12.64 -1.16 10.43
N ASP A 249 12.58 -0.48 11.58
CA ASP A 249 13.62 -0.42 12.61
C ASP A 249 13.97 -1.78 13.25
N ARG A 250 13.15 -2.81 12.99
CA ARG A 250 13.42 -4.18 13.45
C ARG A 250 14.28 -4.99 12.47
N ILE A 251 14.56 -4.45 11.29
CA ILE A 251 15.37 -5.12 10.25
C ILE A 251 16.83 -4.80 10.50
N HIS A 252 17.66 -5.81 10.74
CA HIS A 252 19.07 -5.60 11.06
C HIS A 252 20.04 -6.31 10.10
N GLU A 253 19.54 -7.15 9.20
CA GLU A 253 20.36 -7.93 8.27
C GLU A 253 19.62 -8.24 6.96
N MET A 254 20.40 -8.63 5.96
CA MET A 254 19.88 -9.22 4.73
C MET A 254 19.43 -10.64 4.98
N THR A 255 18.40 -11.06 4.26
CA THR A 255 17.88 -12.43 4.29
C THR A 255 17.59 -12.92 2.87
N THR A 256 17.10 -14.16 2.73
CA THR A 256 16.53 -14.64 1.46
C THR A 256 15.00 -14.66 1.55
N VAL A 257 14.33 -14.66 0.40
CA VAL A 257 12.86 -14.86 0.36
C VAL A 257 12.49 -16.19 1.00
N HIS A 258 13.31 -17.23 0.78
CA HIS A 258 13.08 -18.55 1.38
C HIS A 258 13.09 -18.50 2.91
N ASP A 259 14.14 -17.94 3.50
CA ASP A 259 14.29 -17.88 4.96
C ASP A 259 13.21 -16.98 5.59
N LEU A 260 12.92 -15.84 4.95
CA LEU A 260 11.84 -14.96 5.39
C LEU A 260 10.47 -15.67 5.37
N MET A 261 10.18 -16.45 4.34
CA MET A 261 8.92 -17.21 4.27
C MET A 261 8.88 -18.32 5.34
N GLN A 262 10.01 -18.96 5.64
CA GLN A 262 10.09 -19.94 6.74
C GLN A 262 9.82 -19.24 8.09
N GLU A 263 10.46 -18.12 8.37
CA GLU A 263 10.26 -17.33 9.60
C GLU A 263 8.80 -16.88 9.77
N LEU A 264 8.17 -16.46 8.69
CA LEU A 264 6.79 -15.93 8.75
C LEU A 264 5.74 -17.02 8.92
N CYS A 265 5.94 -18.19 8.30
CA CYS A 265 4.91 -19.23 8.23
C CYS A 265 5.07 -20.35 9.29
N TYR A 266 6.26 -20.50 9.89
CA TYR A 266 6.63 -21.58 10.81
C TYR A 266 7.38 -21.07 12.03
#